data_3d12e734660a6c96e849bb311e362609
#
_entry.id   3d12e734660a6c96e849bb311e362609
#
_cell.length_a   1.000
_cell.length_b   1.000
_cell.length_c   1.000
_cell.angle_alpha   90.00
_cell.angle_beta   90.00
_cell.angle_gamma   90.00
#
_symmetry.space_group_name_H-M   'P 1'
#
loop_
_entity.id
_entity.type
_entity.pdbx_description
1 polymer ?
#
loop_
_entity_poly.entity_id
_entity_poly.type
_entity_poly.pdbx_seq_one_letter_code
_entity_poly.pdbx_strand_id
1 'polypeptide(L)'
;MFKLINKNIITTTNAKLSKENIVSYIQKNDFNLLMALFSRMLLANEWRDYSFKAKKNEIIFCFYKHSHDSPIYKVTYSKKNKKYSEWIIFYNNKKVRTSLYLKQIIQWLEGQHLRIIKQ
;
A
#
# COMPACT_ATOMS: atom_id res chain seq x y z
N MET A 1 -6.13 16.08 2.01
CA MET A 1 -6.31 15.48 1.82
C MET A 1 -6.64 14.82 1.23
N PHE A 2 -6.83 14.47 1.15
CA PHE A 2 -7.06 13.70 0.44
C PHE A 2 -8.27 13.58 0.23
N LYS A 3 -8.73 14.10 0.10
CA LYS A 3 -9.53 14.08 -0.07
C LYS A 3 -10.04 13.58 -0.48
N LEU A 4 -9.83 13.30 -0.49
CA LEU A 4 -10.12 12.58 -0.90
C LEU A 4 -10.52 12.18 -1.28
N ILE A 5 -10.62 11.98 -1.21
CA ILE A 5 -10.78 11.35 -1.57
C ILE A 5 -11.57 10.99 -2.00
N ASN A 6 -12.18 10.87 -2.02
CA ASN A 6 -12.75 10.32 -2.39
C ASN A 6 -13.21 10.12 -3.27
N LYS A 7 -13.57 10.45 -3.47
CA LYS A 7 -13.74 10.18 -4.30
C LYS A 7 -13.14 10.23 -5.14
N ASN A 8 -12.77 10.47 -4.94
CA ASN A 8 -11.91 10.62 -5.49
C ASN A 8 -10.81 10.76 -5.09
N ILE A 9 -11.00 10.84 -4.68
CA ILE A 9 -9.71 10.69 -4.27
C ILE A 9 -8.75 11.25 -5.19
N ILE A 10 -8.81 11.07 -6.27
CA ILE A 10 -7.88 11.44 -7.29
C ILE A 10 -8.70 12.09 -8.34
N THR A 11 -8.35 13.28 -8.76
CA THR A 11 -9.35 14.08 -9.42
C THR A 11 -8.91 14.78 -10.69
N THR A 12 -7.69 14.63 -11.16
CA THR A 12 -7.26 15.25 -12.40
C THR A 12 -7.38 14.28 -13.55
N THR A 13 -6.99 14.68 -14.76
CA THR A 13 -6.94 13.77 -15.89
C THR A 13 -5.98 12.62 -15.61
N ASN A 14 -4.85 12.94 -15.01
CA ASN A 14 -3.92 11.90 -14.58
C ASN A 14 -4.53 11.05 -13.50
N ALA A 15 -5.32 11.67 -12.65
CA ALA A 15 -6.02 10.95 -11.61
C ALA A 15 -7.00 9.96 -12.21
N LYS A 16 -7.70 10.35 -13.26
CA LYS A 16 -8.61 9.46 -13.91
C LYS A 16 -7.87 8.26 -14.49
N LEU A 17 -6.73 8.48 -15.09
CA LEU A 17 -5.92 7.40 -15.63
C LEU A 17 -5.41 6.51 -14.51
N SER A 18 -4.96 7.11 -13.41
CA SER A 18 -4.51 6.36 -12.24
C SER A 18 -5.64 5.55 -11.65
N LYS A 19 -6.82 6.13 -11.59
CA LYS A 19 -7.99 5.43 -11.09
C LYS A 19 -8.31 4.22 -11.95
N GLU A 20 -8.23 4.36 -13.25
CA GLU A 20 -8.46 3.24 -14.14
C GLU A 20 -7.41 2.16 -13.94
N ASN A 21 -6.14 2.54 -13.73
CA ASN A 21 -5.08 1.58 -13.47
C ASN A 21 -5.31 0.86 -12.15
N ILE A 22 -5.74 1.58 -11.12
CA ILE A 22 -6.02 0.98 -9.83
C ILE A 22 -7.16 -0.01 -9.94
N VAL A 23 -8.22 0.37 -10.64
CA VAL A 23 -9.37 -0.51 -10.84
C VAL A 23 -8.96 -1.75 -11.62
N SER A 24 -8.01 -1.61 -12.54
CA SER A 24 -7.55 -2.75 -13.34
C SER A 24 -6.73 -3.74 -12.54
N TYR A 25 -5.97 -3.26 -11.57
CA TYR A 25 -4.99 -4.10 -10.87
C TYR A 25 -5.41 -4.49 -9.47
N ILE A 26 -6.05 -3.57 -8.75
CA ILE A 26 -6.54 -3.89 -7.42
C ILE A 26 -7.97 -3.38 -7.30
N GLN A 27 -8.71 -4.02 -6.43
CA GLN A 27 -10.07 -3.62 -6.21
C GLN A 27 -10.13 -2.45 -5.23
N LYS A 28 -11.22 -1.69 -5.32
CA LYS A 28 -11.43 -0.56 -4.43
C LYS A 28 -11.33 -1.00 -2.97
N ASN A 29 -11.85 -2.18 -2.67
CA ASN A 29 -11.81 -2.70 -1.32
C ASN A 29 -10.37 -2.89 -0.84
N ASP A 30 -9.50 -3.39 -1.72
CA ASP A 30 -8.09 -3.59 -1.37
C ASP A 30 -7.40 -2.26 -1.08
N PHE A 31 -7.67 -1.25 -1.90
CA PHE A 31 -7.12 0.07 -1.68
C PHE A 31 -7.58 0.61 -0.32
N ASN A 32 -8.86 0.45 -0.03
CA ASN A 32 -9.42 0.92 1.23
C ASN A 32 -8.80 0.20 2.42
N LEU A 33 -8.54 -1.09 2.29
CA LEU A 33 -7.89 -1.86 3.36
C LEU A 33 -6.49 -1.34 3.64
N LEU A 34 -5.74 -1.01 2.60
CA LEU A 34 -4.39 -0.45 2.77
C LEU A 34 -4.44 0.92 3.42
N MET A 35 -5.41 1.75 3.03
CA MET A 35 -5.53 3.07 3.62
C MET A 35 -5.98 3.00 5.06
N ALA A 36 -6.84 2.04 5.40
CA ALA A 36 -7.25 1.81 6.77
C ALA A 36 -6.06 1.38 7.62
N LEU A 37 -5.22 0.51 7.09
CA LEU A 37 -4.00 0.11 7.77
C LEU A 37 -3.09 1.32 8.00
N PHE A 38 -2.91 2.15 6.96
CA PHE A 38 -2.09 3.34 7.10
C PHE A 38 -2.63 4.23 8.23
N SER A 39 -3.94 4.41 8.28
CA SER A 39 -4.54 5.25 9.31
C SER A 39 -4.27 4.72 10.71
N ARG A 40 -4.37 3.42 10.90
CA ARG A 40 -4.08 2.83 12.21
C ARG A 40 -2.62 3.02 12.60
N MET A 41 -1.71 2.85 11.64
CA MET A 41 -0.29 2.99 11.90
C MET A 41 0.11 4.44 12.12
N LEU A 42 -0.60 5.37 11.47
CA LEU A 42 -0.41 6.79 11.68
C LEU A 42 -0.81 7.16 13.10
N LEU A 43 -1.96 6.69 13.56
CA LEU A 43 -2.43 6.95 14.91
C LEU A 43 -1.50 6.35 15.96
N ALA A 44 -0.83 5.26 15.62
CA ALA A 44 0.12 4.62 16.51
C ALA A 44 1.51 5.25 16.44
N ASN A 45 1.68 6.31 15.67
CA ASN A 45 2.97 6.98 15.47
C ASN A 45 4.03 6.10 14.83
N GLU A 46 3.61 5.04 14.12
CA GLU A 46 4.56 4.17 13.44
C GLU A 46 4.89 4.66 12.06
N TRP A 47 3.89 5.20 11.36
CA TRP A 47 4.07 5.74 10.02
C TRP A 47 3.61 7.19 9.98
N ARG A 48 4.23 7.99 9.11
CA ARG A 48 3.91 9.40 8.97
C ARG A 48 3.28 9.76 7.65
N ASP A 49 3.64 9.03 6.59
CA ASP A 49 3.25 9.43 5.26
C ASP A 49 3.18 8.22 4.37
N TYR A 50 2.54 8.38 3.25
CA TYR A 50 2.47 7.32 2.26
C TYR A 50 2.51 7.92 0.86
N SER A 51 2.84 7.10 -0.11
CA SER A 51 2.70 7.45 -1.51
C SER A 51 2.39 6.19 -2.28
N PHE A 52 1.87 6.34 -3.48
CA PHE A 52 1.71 5.18 -4.33
C PHE A 52 1.88 5.60 -5.77
N LYS A 53 2.26 4.65 -6.59
CA LYS A 53 2.30 4.88 -8.02
C LYS A 53 1.87 3.62 -8.74
N ALA A 54 1.21 3.82 -9.87
CA ALA A 54 0.75 2.73 -10.71
C ALA A 54 1.64 2.66 -11.94
N LYS A 55 2.13 1.47 -12.22
CA LYS A 55 2.87 1.19 -13.43
C LYS A 55 2.04 0.20 -14.25
N LYS A 56 2.51 -0.14 -15.43
CA LYS A 56 1.74 -0.96 -16.34
C LYS A 56 1.21 -2.25 -15.73
N ASN A 57 2.02 -2.98 -15.01
CA ASN A 57 1.60 -4.26 -14.41
C ASN A 57 1.83 -4.30 -12.92
N GLU A 58 1.87 -3.13 -12.28
CA GLU A 58 2.34 -3.07 -10.92
C GLU A 58 1.83 -1.82 -10.24
N ILE A 59 1.47 -1.95 -8.96
CA ILE A 59 1.15 -0.81 -8.12
C ILE A 59 2.04 -0.89 -6.90
N ILE A 60 2.67 0.22 -6.56
CA ILE A 60 3.61 0.28 -5.44
C ILE A 60 3.08 1.25 -4.41
N PHE A 61 2.88 0.77 -3.19
CA PHE A 61 2.53 1.62 -2.05
C PHE A 61 3.76 1.74 -1.19
N CYS A 62 4.09 2.98 -0.81
CA CYS A 62 5.24 3.25 0.05
C CYS A 62 4.74 3.85 1.34
N PHE A 63 5.25 3.36 2.45
CA PHE A 63 4.91 3.88 3.77
C PHE A 63 6.17 4.39 4.44
N TYR A 64 6.10 5.59 4.99
CA TYR A 64 7.26 6.33 5.49
C TYR A 64 7.14 6.55 6.98
N LYS A 65 8.23 6.32 7.68
CA LYS A 65 8.30 6.68 9.09
C LYS A 65 8.60 8.16 9.26
N HIS A 66 9.37 8.72 8.32
CA HIS A 66 9.68 10.14 8.29
C HIS A 66 9.47 10.65 6.87
N SER A 67 8.94 11.85 6.75
CA SER A 67 8.48 12.37 5.46
C SER A 67 9.58 12.51 4.42
N HIS A 68 10.81 12.70 4.85
CA HIS A 68 11.91 12.95 3.91
C HIS A 68 12.84 11.76 3.74
N ASP A 69 12.51 10.65 4.37
CA ASP A 69 13.35 9.47 4.30
C ASP A 69 12.90 8.54 3.18
N SER A 70 13.68 7.49 2.97
CA SER A 70 13.25 6.38 2.14
C SER A 70 12.09 5.67 2.81
N PRO A 71 11.21 5.05 2.04
CA PRO A 71 10.11 4.32 2.66
C PRO A 71 10.62 3.18 3.52
N ILE A 72 9.98 3.01 4.67
CA ILE A 72 10.32 1.89 5.54
C ILE A 72 9.73 0.59 4.99
N TYR A 73 8.51 0.66 4.47
CA TYR A 73 7.86 -0.47 3.82
C TYR A 73 7.40 -0.10 2.44
N LYS A 74 7.53 -1.03 1.52
CA LYS A 74 6.89 -0.94 0.21
C LYS A 74 6.00 -2.16 0.06
N VAL A 75 4.77 -1.95 -0.36
CA VAL A 75 3.85 -3.03 -0.65
C VAL A 75 3.54 -2.95 -2.13
N THR A 76 3.92 -3.98 -2.85
CA THR A 76 3.78 -4.02 -4.28
C THR A 76 2.75 -5.05 -4.68
N TYR A 77 1.83 -4.67 -5.54
CA TYR A 77 0.92 -5.60 -6.17
C TYR A 77 1.41 -5.77 -7.61
N SER A 78 1.80 -6.98 -7.96
CA SER A 78 2.39 -7.26 -9.25
C SER A 78 1.53 -8.27 -10.00
N LYS A 79 1.10 -7.91 -11.19
CA LYS A 79 0.27 -8.78 -12.02
C LYS A 79 1.17 -9.41 -13.08
N LYS A 80 1.44 -10.69 -12.93
CA LYS A 80 2.35 -11.40 -13.83
C LYS A 80 1.69 -11.75 -15.16
N ASN A 81 0.41 -12.16 -15.10
CA ASN A 81 -0.36 -12.48 -16.29
C ASN A 81 -1.84 -12.41 -15.91
N LYS A 82 -2.71 -12.83 -16.82
CA LYS A 82 -4.15 -12.73 -16.54
C LYS A 82 -4.62 -13.54 -15.36
N LYS A 83 -3.88 -14.59 -15.01
CA LYS A 83 -4.30 -15.51 -13.96
C LYS A 83 -3.50 -15.39 -12.68
N TYR A 84 -2.34 -14.74 -12.74
CA TYR A 84 -1.42 -14.73 -11.60
C TYR A 84 -1.04 -13.33 -11.21
N SER A 85 -1.21 -13.03 -9.94
CA SER A 85 -0.75 -11.77 -9.35
C SER A 85 -0.35 -12.06 -7.93
N GLU A 86 0.45 -11.19 -7.37
CA GLU A 86 0.92 -11.38 -6.01
C GLU A 86 1.20 -10.05 -5.33
N TRP A 87 1.14 -10.08 -4.01
CA TRP A 87 1.50 -8.97 -3.14
C TRP A 87 2.87 -9.26 -2.55
N ILE A 88 3.74 -8.27 -2.55
CA ILE A 88 5.09 -8.40 -2.04
C ILE A 88 5.37 -7.26 -1.08
N ILE A 89 5.95 -7.58 0.08
CA ILE A 89 6.38 -6.56 1.04
C ILE A 89 7.89 -6.45 0.99
N PHE A 90 8.38 -5.22 0.91
CA PHE A 90 9.78 -4.91 1.05
C PHE A 90 9.96 -4.09 2.33
N TYR A 91 10.93 -4.46 3.12
CA TYR A 91 11.32 -3.74 4.32
C TYR A 91 12.74 -3.25 4.13
N ASN A 92 12.95 -1.93 4.17
CA ASN A 92 14.26 -1.34 3.88
C ASN A 92 14.83 -1.89 2.57
N ASN A 93 13.97 -1.96 1.56
CA ASN A 93 14.33 -2.41 0.21
C ASN A 93 14.67 -3.90 0.09
N LYS A 94 14.42 -4.67 1.13
CA LYS A 94 14.60 -6.12 1.09
C LYS A 94 13.25 -6.81 1.07
N LYS A 95 13.09 -7.76 0.18
CA LYS A 95 11.86 -8.53 0.10
C LYS A 95 11.74 -9.41 1.33
N VAL A 96 10.65 -9.24 2.07
CA VAL A 96 10.48 -9.96 3.33
C VAL A 96 9.25 -10.87 3.33
N ARG A 97 8.30 -10.64 2.43
CA ARG A 97 7.10 -11.46 2.41
C ARG A 97 6.41 -11.39 1.05
N THR A 98 5.79 -12.49 0.66
CA THR A 98 4.93 -12.55 -0.52
C THR A 98 3.64 -13.24 -0.15
N SER A 99 2.55 -12.86 -0.78
CA SER A 99 1.29 -13.54 -0.59
C SER A 99 0.39 -13.30 -1.77
N LEU A 100 -0.51 -14.22 -2.01
CA LEU A 100 -1.56 -14.06 -3.00
C LEU A 100 -2.73 -13.23 -2.44
N TYR A 101 -2.77 -13.03 -1.12
CA TYR A 101 -3.91 -12.40 -0.46
C TYR A 101 -3.47 -11.20 0.35
N LEU A 102 -4.12 -10.07 0.09
CA LEU A 102 -3.80 -8.83 0.79
C LEU A 102 -4.03 -8.94 2.29
N LYS A 103 -5.03 -9.68 2.71
CA LYS A 103 -5.28 -9.84 4.15
C LYS A 103 -4.07 -10.38 4.89
N GLN A 104 -3.35 -11.30 4.28
CA GLN A 104 -2.15 -11.85 4.90
C GLN A 104 -1.06 -10.80 5.00
N ILE A 105 -0.94 -9.95 3.99
CA ILE A 105 0.02 -8.85 3.99
C ILE A 105 -0.28 -7.89 5.14
N ILE A 106 -1.55 -7.51 5.27
CA ILE A 106 -1.96 -6.57 6.31
C ILE A 106 -1.74 -7.17 7.69
N GLN A 107 -2.09 -8.44 7.88
CA GLN A 107 -1.86 -9.11 9.16
C GLN A 107 -0.39 -9.15 9.51
N TRP A 108 0.46 -9.41 8.52
CA TRP A 108 1.89 -9.45 8.77
C TRP A 108 2.42 -8.08 9.20
N LEU A 109 1.99 -7.02 8.53
CA LEU A 109 2.43 -5.66 8.87
C LEU A 109 1.96 -5.25 10.26
N GLU A 110 0.71 -5.56 10.60
CA GLU A 110 0.21 -5.26 11.94
C GLU A 110 0.91 -6.11 12.99
N GLY A 111 1.25 -7.34 12.63
CA GLY A 111 2.00 -8.21 13.54
C GLY A 111 3.36 -7.65 13.90
N GLN A 112 4.03 -7.01 12.96
CA GLN A 112 5.32 -6.39 13.24
C GLN A 112 5.17 -5.27 14.26
N HIS A 113 4.14 -4.46 14.14
CA HIS A 113 3.86 -3.38 15.09
C HIS A 113 3.60 -3.95 16.49
N LEU A 114 2.76 -4.98 16.57
CA LEU A 114 2.44 -5.59 17.86
C LEU A 114 3.67 -6.21 18.53
N ARG A 115 4.55 -6.78 17.74
CA ARG A 115 5.79 -7.36 18.28
C ARG A 115 6.66 -6.29 18.90
N ILE A 116 6.75 -5.13 18.25
CA ILE A 116 7.53 -4.01 18.76
C ILE A 116 6.98 -3.54 20.09
N ILE A 117 5.65 -3.43 20.17
CA ILE A 117 5.00 -2.97 21.41
C ILE A 117 5.25 -3.94 22.56
N LYS A 118 5.25 -5.23 22.29
CA LYS A 118 5.41 -6.24 23.35
C LYS A 118 6.84 -6.35 23.85
N GLN A 119 7.78 -5.84 23.10
CA GLN A 119 9.16 -5.82 23.55
C GLN A 119 9.39 -4.61 24.44
#